data_fe77721efc9b51eb27932252a4fef76e
#
_entry.id   fe77721efc9b51eb27932252a4fef76e
#
_cell.length_a   1.000
_cell.length_b   1.000
_cell.length_c   1.000
_cell.angle_alpha   90.00
_cell.angle_beta   90.00
_cell.angle_gamma   90.00
#
_symmetry.space_group_name_H-M   'P 1'
#
loop_
_entity.id
_entity.type
_entity.pdbx_description
1 polymer ?
#
loop_
_entity_poly.entity_id
_entity_poly.type
_entity_poly.pdbx_seq_one_letter_code
_entity_poly.pdbx_strand_id
1 'polypeptide(L)'
;MALEVIMPKAGVDMTEGQIVQWNKKVGEFVKEGEILLEIMTDKVSMELESEEDGYLIAILKGEGETVPVTEVIGYLGEERENIPTAGAASPEASPVPVASTSNDDGKSDDAFDIVVIGGGPAGYVAAIKAAQLGGKVALVEKSELGGTCLNRGCIPTKTYLHNAEIIENIGHAANRGIVIENPNFTVDMEKLLETKSKVVNTLVGGVAGLLRSYGVTVHKGIGTITKDKNVLVNGSELLETKKIILAGGSKVSKINVPGMESSLVMTSDDILEMNEVPESLVIIGGGVVGIELGQAFMTFGSKVTVIEMMDRIVPAMDAEVSKNLRLILERKGMTILTGTKLQEIIEENGQLRIKVEGKDDIIASKALLSIGR
;
A
#
# COMPACT_ATOMS: atom_id res chain seq x y z
N MET A 1 21.72 -22.24 7.48
CA MET A 1 21.52 -21.45 6.23
C MET A 1 21.98 -20.04 6.55
N ALA A 2 22.90 -19.49 5.76
CA ALA A 2 23.44 -18.15 6.06
C ALA A 2 22.32 -17.09 6.05
N LEU A 3 22.21 -16.32 7.13
CA LEU A 3 21.29 -15.20 7.26
C LEU A 3 21.91 -13.96 6.62
N GLU A 4 21.14 -13.27 5.78
CA GLU A 4 21.60 -12.03 5.14
C GLU A 4 21.52 -10.87 6.10
N VAL A 5 22.64 -10.16 6.29
CA VAL A 5 22.67 -8.86 6.95
C VAL A 5 22.47 -7.81 5.86
N ILE A 6 21.35 -7.10 5.90
CA ILE A 6 20.98 -6.11 4.90
C ILE A 6 21.09 -4.69 5.44
N MET A 7 21.35 -3.70 4.56
CA MET A 7 21.28 -2.29 4.91
C MET A 7 19.84 -1.94 5.30
N PRO A 8 19.55 -1.58 6.57
CA PRO A 8 18.19 -1.33 7.04
C PRO A 8 17.65 -0.01 6.51
N LYS A 9 16.33 0.08 6.41
CA LYS A 9 15.63 1.33 6.13
C LYS A 9 15.22 2.01 7.44
N ALA A 10 16.01 2.92 7.91
CA ALA A 10 15.81 3.62 9.19
C ALA A 10 14.86 4.84 9.12
N GLY A 11 14.26 5.12 7.97
CA GLY A 11 13.32 6.23 7.78
C GLY A 11 12.58 6.13 6.45
N VAL A 12 11.45 6.85 6.33
CA VAL A 12 10.59 6.80 5.14
C VAL A 12 11.33 7.25 3.89
N ASP A 13 12.20 8.26 4.02
CA ASP A 13 12.93 8.90 2.92
C ASP A 13 14.34 8.33 2.70
N MET A 14 14.78 7.36 3.54
CA MET A 14 16.12 6.78 3.42
C MET A 14 16.22 5.90 2.17
N THR A 15 17.13 6.25 1.27
CA THR A 15 17.44 5.50 0.03
C THR A 15 18.76 4.75 0.12
N GLU A 16 19.68 5.21 0.98
CA GLU A 16 21.01 4.64 1.20
C GLU A 16 21.51 4.94 2.59
N GLY A 17 22.47 4.18 3.09
CA GLY A 17 23.18 4.41 4.35
C GLY A 17 24.67 4.16 4.20
N GLN A 18 25.50 4.85 5.00
CA GLN A 18 26.93 4.64 5.03
C GLN A 18 27.30 3.72 6.19
N ILE A 19 28.10 2.70 5.94
CA ILE A 19 28.68 1.86 6.99
C ILE A 19 29.77 2.66 7.69
N VAL A 20 29.59 2.93 8.97
CA VAL A 20 30.57 3.67 9.77
C VAL A 20 31.66 2.73 10.26
N GLN A 21 31.24 1.65 10.92
CA GLN A 21 32.17 0.70 11.54
C GLN A 21 31.48 -0.66 11.71
N TRP A 22 32.22 -1.75 11.48
CA TRP A 22 31.86 -3.10 11.88
C TRP A 22 32.38 -3.37 13.29
N ASN A 23 31.50 -3.67 14.24
CA ASN A 23 31.85 -4.00 15.63
C ASN A 23 32.29 -5.45 15.82
N LYS A 24 32.07 -6.27 14.79
CA LYS A 24 32.44 -7.68 14.73
C LYS A 24 33.29 -7.99 13.51
N LYS A 25 34.19 -8.97 13.66
CA LYS A 25 35.05 -9.45 12.58
C LYS A 25 34.54 -10.76 12.00
N VAL A 26 34.86 -11.03 10.74
CA VAL A 26 34.57 -12.32 10.12
C VAL A 26 35.16 -13.47 10.98
N GLY A 27 34.33 -14.45 11.32
CA GLY A 27 34.65 -15.56 12.22
C GLY A 27 34.28 -15.32 13.70
N GLU A 28 33.82 -14.13 14.09
CA GLU A 28 33.37 -13.87 15.46
C GLU A 28 31.90 -14.29 15.64
N PHE A 29 31.60 -14.86 16.80
CA PHE A 29 30.24 -15.21 17.21
C PHE A 29 29.49 -13.97 17.70
N VAL A 30 28.23 -13.86 17.30
CA VAL A 30 27.32 -12.76 17.63
C VAL A 30 26.05 -13.36 18.21
N LYS A 31 25.56 -12.79 19.29
CA LYS A 31 24.25 -13.15 19.88
C LYS A 31 23.14 -12.28 19.34
N GLU A 32 21.91 -12.79 19.36
CA GLU A 32 20.70 -12.01 19.14
C GLU A 32 20.69 -10.75 20.04
N GLY A 33 20.45 -9.57 19.44
CA GLY A 33 20.50 -8.27 20.11
C GLY A 33 21.90 -7.69 20.34
N GLU A 34 22.96 -8.34 19.88
CA GLU A 34 24.34 -7.81 19.97
C GLU A 34 24.65 -6.93 18.76
N ILE A 35 25.32 -5.78 18.97
CA ILE A 35 25.61 -4.80 17.93
C ILE A 35 26.61 -5.38 16.92
N LEU A 36 26.16 -5.48 15.66
CA LEU A 36 26.98 -5.92 14.53
C LEU A 36 27.82 -4.82 13.93
N LEU A 37 27.20 -3.68 13.65
CA LEU A 37 27.86 -2.54 13.00
C LEU A 37 27.11 -1.24 13.30
N GLU A 38 27.79 -0.13 13.06
CA GLU A 38 27.22 1.21 13.07
C GLU A 38 27.02 1.70 11.64
N ILE A 39 25.85 2.27 11.38
CA ILE A 39 25.54 2.92 10.11
C ILE A 39 25.19 4.39 10.32
N MET A 40 25.50 5.21 9.34
CA MET A 40 25.11 6.62 9.30
C MET A 40 24.10 6.84 8.18
N THR A 41 22.99 7.46 8.53
CA THR A 41 21.98 7.96 7.57
C THR A 41 22.25 9.45 7.34
N ASP A 42 21.48 10.05 6.46
CA ASP A 42 21.50 11.51 6.24
C ASP A 42 21.15 12.35 7.49
N LYS A 43 20.59 11.70 8.53
CA LYS A 43 20.05 12.41 9.72
C LYS A 43 20.66 11.95 11.06
N VAL A 44 20.98 10.67 11.20
CA VAL A 44 21.47 10.10 12.47
C VAL A 44 22.38 8.90 12.22
N SER A 45 23.30 8.66 13.18
CA SER A 45 24.00 7.37 13.31
C SER A 45 23.14 6.42 14.12
N MET A 46 23.12 5.14 13.74
CA MET A 46 22.40 4.10 14.45
C MET A 46 23.19 2.79 14.46
N GLU A 47 22.96 2.00 15.47
CA GLU A 47 23.53 0.68 15.64
C GLU A 47 22.60 -0.37 15.01
N LEU A 48 23.17 -1.32 14.30
CA LEU A 48 22.46 -2.49 13.77
C LEU A 48 22.79 -3.69 14.63
N GLU A 49 21.76 -4.23 15.28
CA GLU A 49 21.85 -5.42 16.13
C GLU A 49 21.61 -6.69 15.31
N SER A 50 22.15 -7.81 15.79
CA SER A 50 21.89 -9.12 15.19
C SER A 50 20.46 -9.60 15.51
N GLU A 51 19.75 -10.12 14.51
CA GLU A 51 18.41 -10.67 14.69
C GLU A 51 18.42 -12.11 15.19
N GLU A 52 19.57 -12.82 15.07
CA GLU A 52 19.73 -14.22 15.49
C GLU A 52 21.17 -14.48 15.98
N ASP A 53 21.36 -15.59 16.73
CA ASP A 53 22.67 -16.09 17.13
C ASP A 53 23.41 -16.65 15.91
N GLY A 54 24.69 -16.31 15.69
CA GLY A 54 25.47 -16.84 14.58
C GLY A 54 26.89 -16.31 14.51
N TYR A 55 27.70 -16.84 13.62
CA TYR A 55 29.04 -16.32 13.30
C TYR A 55 28.92 -15.33 12.12
N LEU A 56 29.62 -14.21 12.20
CA LEU A 56 29.76 -13.32 11.04
C LEU A 56 30.67 -14.01 10.01
N ILE A 57 30.07 -14.63 8.99
CA ILE A 57 30.82 -15.44 8.02
C ILE A 57 31.35 -14.66 6.84
N ALA A 58 30.75 -13.48 6.54
CA ALA A 58 31.25 -12.58 5.50
C ALA A 58 30.83 -11.14 5.74
N ILE A 59 31.73 -10.23 5.35
CA ILE A 59 31.46 -8.80 5.16
C ILE A 59 31.59 -8.52 3.66
N LEU A 60 30.51 -8.09 3.03
CA LEU A 60 30.48 -7.78 1.59
C LEU A 60 30.74 -6.30 1.30
N LYS A 61 30.41 -5.44 2.25
CA LYS A 61 30.59 -3.98 2.16
C LYS A 61 31.41 -3.50 3.33
N GLY A 62 32.45 -2.72 3.05
CA GLY A 62 33.41 -2.24 4.03
C GLY A 62 32.99 -0.94 4.72
N GLU A 63 33.79 -0.57 5.73
CA GLU A 63 33.64 0.71 6.42
C GLU A 63 33.84 1.87 5.45
N GLY A 64 33.00 2.90 5.55
CA GLY A 64 33.01 4.07 4.69
C GLY A 64 32.21 3.92 3.40
N GLU A 65 31.75 2.71 3.04
CA GLU A 65 30.94 2.51 1.85
C GLU A 65 29.50 2.98 2.07
N THR A 66 28.94 3.67 1.05
CA THR A 66 27.52 4.04 0.98
C THR A 66 26.77 2.96 0.20
N VAL A 67 25.74 2.39 0.80
CA VAL A 67 25.03 1.22 0.30
C VAL A 67 23.54 1.52 0.24
N PRO A 68 22.85 1.21 -0.87
CA PRO A 68 21.39 1.30 -0.96
C PRO A 68 20.68 0.46 0.11
N VAL A 69 19.54 0.96 0.61
CA VAL A 69 18.70 0.18 1.53
C VAL A 69 18.29 -1.15 0.90
N THR A 70 18.18 -2.20 1.74
CA THR A 70 17.88 -3.58 1.36
C THR A 70 18.98 -4.33 0.60
N GLU A 71 20.13 -3.72 0.32
CA GLU A 71 21.29 -4.43 -0.24
C GLU A 71 21.97 -5.26 0.85
N VAL A 72 22.43 -6.47 0.50
CA VAL A 72 23.14 -7.36 1.42
C VAL A 72 24.54 -6.82 1.68
N ILE A 73 24.86 -6.60 2.97
CA ILE A 73 26.14 -6.04 3.41
C ILE A 73 27.04 -7.07 4.10
N GLY A 74 26.46 -8.21 4.51
CA GLY A 74 27.20 -9.29 5.16
C GLY A 74 26.34 -10.54 5.33
N TYR A 75 26.92 -11.59 5.92
CA TYR A 75 26.25 -12.85 6.21
C TYR A 75 26.56 -13.34 7.62
N LEU A 76 25.53 -13.84 8.31
CA LEU A 76 25.64 -14.60 9.55
C LEU A 76 25.33 -16.10 9.26
N GLY A 77 25.95 -17.02 9.98
CA GLY A 77 25.70 -18.45 9.80
C GLY A 77 26.46 -19.32 10.80
N GLU A 78 26.53 -20.63 10.52
CA GLU A 78 27.32 -21.57 11.35
C GLU A 78 28.83 -21.47 11.08
N GLU A 79 29.66 -21.86 12.07
CA GLU A 79 31.13 -21.74 12.08
C GLU A 79 31.80 -22.53 10.94
N ARG A 80 31.63 -22.41 9.76
CA ARG A 80 32.22 -23.00 8.53
C ARG A 80 31.19 -23.11 7.41
N GLU A 81 30.13 -22.37 7.48
CA GLU A 81 29.15 -22.35 6.40
C GLU A 81 29.76 -21.64 5.17
N ASN A 82 29.60 -22.24 3.99
CA ASN A 82 30.13 -21.66 2.75
C ASN A 82 29.31 -20.41 2.39
N ILE A 83 30.03 -19.32 2.12
CA ILE A 83 29.46 -18.05 1.64
C ILE A 83 28.83 -18.29 0.26
N PRO A 84 27.59 -17.84 0.01
CA PRO A 84 27.08 -17.74 -1.36
C PRO A 84 27.98 -16.75 -2.12
N THR A 85 28.75 -17.21 -3.11
CA THR A 85 29.61 -16.34 -3.93
C THR A 85 28.77 -15.33 -4.66
N ALA A 86 28.86 -14.05 -4.26
CA ALA A 86 28.29 -12.93 -4.98
C ALA A 86 29.05 -12.73 -6.31
N GLY A 87 28.48 -13.21 -7.38
CA GLY A 87 29.03 -13.00 -8.71
C GLY A 87 28.36 -13.91 -9.74
N ALA A 88 27.43 -13.34 -10.51
CA ALA A 88 26.69 -13.95 -11.62
C ALA A 88 25.46 -14.81 -11.25
N ALA A 89 24.31 -14.24 -11.59
CA ALA A 89 23.09 -14.91 -12.05
C ALA A 89 22.69 -16.26 -11.44
N SER A 90 21.52 -16.28 -10.86
CA SER A 90 20.69 -17.42 -10.44
C SER A 90 21.14 -18.18 -9.19
N PRO A 91 20.38 -18.10 -8.13
CA PRO A 91 20.40 -19.16 -7.13
C PRO A 91 19.58 -20.34 -7.70
N GLU A 92 20.26 -21.39 -8.10
CA GLU A 92 19.65 -22.72 -8.03
C GLU A 92 19.42 -23.02 -6.56
N ALA A 93 18.22 -22.72 -6.09
CA ALA A 93 17.74 -23.21 -4.81
C ALA A 93 17.57 -24.72 -4.95
N SER A 94 18.49 -25.50 -4.40
CA SER A 94 18.28 -26.92 -4.19
C SER A 94 17.04 -27.09 -3.28
N PRO A 95 16.06 -27.89 -3.70
CA PRO A 95 14.83 -28.05 -2.92
C PRO A 95 15.12 -28.79 -1.63
N VAL A 96 14.78 -28.17 -0.50
CA VAL A 96 14.64 -28.93 0.76
C VAL A 96 13.56 -29.97 0.54
N PRO A 97 13.77 -31.25 0.84
CA PRO A 97 12.75 -32.28 0.67
C PRO A 97 11.64 -32.03 1.69
N VAL A 98 10.64 -31.28 1.31
CA VAL A 98 9.35 -31.33 2.01
C VAL A 98 8.75 -32.68 1.68
N ALA A 99 8.50 -33.50 2.71
CA ALA A 99 7.81 -34.75 2.56
C ALA A 99 6.55 -34.55 1.73
N SER A 100 6.58 -34.99 0.49
CA SER A 100 5.45 -34.98 -0.42
C SER A 100 4.43 -36.00 0.08
N THR A 101 3.39 -35.50 0.73
CA THR A 101 2.14 -36.25 0.72
C THR A 101 1.59 -36.14 -0.69
N SER A 102 1.93 -37.13 -1.52
CA SER A 102 1.39 -37.28 -2.87
C SER A 102 -0.08 -37.64 -2.77
N ASN A 103 -0.94 -36.60 -2.78
CA ASN A 103 -2.28 -36.79 -3.30
C ASN A 103 -2.12 -36.67 -4.83
N ASP A 104 -2.10 -37.79 -5.49
CA ASP A 104 -2.14 -37.94 -6.95
C ASP A 104 -3.56 -37.53 -7.40
N ASP A 105 -3.76 -36.24 -7.63
CA ASP A 105 -5.04 -35.66 -8.12
C ASP A 105 -5.21 -35.89 -9.64
N GLY A 106 -4.39 -36.74 -10.31
CA GLY A 106 -4.52 -37.09 -11.73
C GLY A 106 -4.28 -35.92 -12.70
N LYS A 107 -3.61 -34.85 -12.28
CA LYS A 107 -3.26 -33.69 -13.11
C LYS A 107 -1.90 -33.88 -13.78
N SER A 108 -1.71 -33.22 -14.95
CA SER A 108 -0.46 -33.33 -15.72
C SER A 108 0.76 -32.82 -14.94
N ASP A 109 1.96 -33.36 -15.25
CA ASP A 109 3.24 -32.87 -14.68
C ASP A 109 3.51 -31.39 -15.04
N ASP A 110 2.82 -30.88 -16.07
CA ASP A 110 2.89 -29.46 -16.48
C ASP A 110 1.95 -28.53 -15.70
N ALA A 111 1.05 -29.04 -14.88
CA ALA A 111 0.12 -28.24 -14.10
C ALA A 111 0.85 -27.30 -13.11
N PHE A 112 0.26 -26.13 -12.86
CA PHE A 112 0.71 -25.26 -11.79
C PHE A 112 0.41 -25.87 -10.42
N ASP A 113 1.31 -25.71 -9.46
CA ASP A 113 1.01 -26.06 -8.07
C ASP A 113 -0.08 -25.16 -7.51
N ILE A 114 0.00 -23.86 -7.85
CA ILE A 114 -0.96 -22.86 -7.40
C ILE A 114 -1.26 -21.88 -8.54
N VAL A 115 -2.55 -21.60 -8.77
CA VAL A 115 -3.01 -20.45 -9.55
C VAL A 115 -3.67 -19.46 -8.61
N VAL A 116 -3.17 -18.23 -8.60
CA VAL A 116 -3.74 -17.12 -7.81
C VAL A 116 -4.62 -16.26 -8.71
N ILE A 117 -5.88 -16.05 -8.35
CA ILE A 117 -6.81 -15.18 -9.09
C ILE A 117 -6.90 -13.84 -8.36
N GLY A 118 -6.36 -12.80 -8.97
CA GLY A 118 -6.27 -11.43 -8.46
C GLY A 118 -4.86 -11.03 -8.06
N GLY A 119 -4.35 -9.94 -8.64
CA GLY A 119 -3.00 -9.40 -8.45
C GLY A 119 -2.91 -8.26 -7.43
N GLY A 120 -3.90 -8.11 -6.55
CA GLY A 120 -3.87 -7.16 -5.42
C GLY A 120 -2.95 -7.64 -4.28
N PRO A 121 -2.85 -6.89 -3.14
CA PRO A 121 -1.93 -7.20 -2.05
C PRO A 121 -2.02 -8.65 -1.55
N ALA A 122 -3.22 -9.19 -1.39
CA ALA A 122 -3.39 -10.58 -0.99
C ALA A 122 -2.84 -11.56 -2.05
N GLY A 123 -3.06 -11.25 -3.34
CA GLY A 123 -2.72 -12.15 -4.43
C GLY A 123 -1.23 -12.15 -4.77
N TYR A 124 -0.63 -10.97 -5.01
CA TYR A 124 0.79 -10.95 -5.36
C TYR A 124 1.69 -11.41 -4.20
N VAL A 125 1.34 -11.09 -2.94
CA VAL A 125 2.08 -11.58 -1.77
C VAL A 125 1.97 -13.11 -1.66
N ALA A 126 0.76 -13.67 -1.84
CA ALA A 126 0.56 -15.12 -1.83
C ALA A 126 1.31 -15.81 -2.96
N ALA A 127 1.31 -15.24 -4.17
CA ALA A 127 2.02 -15.80 -5.33
C ALA A 127 3.53 -15.80 -5.11
N ILE A 128 4.12 -14.69 -4.65
CA ILE A 128 5.54 -14.60 -4.32
C ILE A 128 5.90 -15.63 -3.24
N LYS A 129 5.11 -15.68 -2.15
CA LYS A 129 5.39 -16.63 -1.06
C LYS A 129 5.31 -18.08 -1.51
N ALA A 130 4.34 -18.43 -2.34
CA ALA A 130 4.21 -19.77 -2.89
C ALA A 130 5.41 -20.13 -3.80
N ALA A 131 5.89 -19.18 -4.61
CA ALA A 131 7.07 -19.39 -5.44
C ALA A 131 8.35 -19.52 -4.61
N GLN A 132 8.53 -18.71 -3.55
CA GLN A 132 9.64 -18.85 -2.58
C GLN A 132 9.67 -20.23 -1.90
N LEU A 133 8.53 -20.88 -1.75
CA LEU A 133 8.42 -22.24 -1.22
C LEU A 133 8.62 -23.33 -2.29
N GLY A 134 9.08 -22.96 -3.49
CA GLY A 134 9.40 -23.87 -4.58
C GLY A 134 8.22 -24.29 -5.45
N GLY A 135 7.04 -23.65 -5.30
CA GLY A 135 5.87 -23.96 -6.11
C GLY A 135 5.95 -23.36 -7.53
N LYS A 136 5.44 -24.09 -8.54
CA LYS A 136 5.17 -23.56 -9.90
C LYS A 136 3.88 -22.73 -9.82
N VAL A 137 3.98 -21.40 -9.92
CA VAL A 137 2.89 -20.48 -9.64
C VAL A 137 2.49 -19.65 -10.85
N ALA A 138 1.17 -19.55 -11.09
CA ALA A 138 0.60 -18.56 -12.00
C ALA A 138 -0.26 -17.57 -11.21
N LEU A 139 -0.30 -16.30 -11.69
CA LEU A 139 -1.15 -15.25 -11.17
C LEU A 139 -1.98 -14.68 -12.32
N VAL A 140 -3.31 -14.61 -12.14
CA VAL A 140 -4.24 -14.07 -13.14
C VAL A 140 -4.77 -12.72 -12.64
N GLU A 141 -4.50 -11.63 -13.37
CA GLU A 141 -4.99 -10.29 -13.03
C GLU A 141 -5.69 -9.65 -14.23
N LYS A 142 -6.90 -9.16 -13.99
CA LYS A 142 -7.74 -8.57 -15.06
C LYS A 142 -7.36 -7.14 -15.42
N SER A 143 -6.81 -6.36 -14.48
CA SER A 143 -6.42 -4.98 -14.69
C SER A 143 -4.92 -4.78 -14.38
N GLU A 144 -4.58 -4.01 -13.37
CA GLU A 144 -3.19 -3.69 -13.00
C GLU A 144 -2.75 -4.49 -11.76
N LEU A 145 -1.51 -4.94 -11.75
CA LEU A 145 -0.87 -5.49 -10.56
C LEU A 145 -0.89 -4.46 -9.41
N GLY A 146 -0.89 -4.97 -8.18
CA GLY A 146 -1.04 -4.12 -7.01
C GLY A 146 -2.49 -3.86 -6.60
N GLY A 147 -3.46 -4.15 -7.49
CA GLY A 147 -4.90 -4.08 -7.23
C GLY A 147 -5.36 -2.72 -6.73
N THR A 148 -6.42 -2.70 -5.93
CA THR A 148 -7.00 -1.46 -5.40
C THR A 148 -5.99 -0.64 -4.58
N CYS A 149 -5.22 -1.26 -3.71
CA CYS A 149 -4.31 -0.55 -2.80
C CYS A 149 -3.29 0.30 -3.56
N LEU A 150 -2.56 -0.26 -4.53
CA LEU A 150 -1.52 0.46 -5.23
C LEU A 150 -2.08 1.46 -6.24
N ASN A 151 -3.14 1.08 -6.97
CA ASN A 151 -3.59 1.85 -8.13
C ASN A 151 -4.65 2.91 -7.81
N ARG A 152 -5.56 2.63 -6.85
CA ARG A 152 -6.74 3.49 -6.60
C ARG A 152 -7.20 3.50 -5.14
N GLY A 153 -6.28 3.25 -4.20
CA GLY A 153 -6.58 3.19 -2.77
C GLY A 153 -5.46 3.77 -1.92
N CYS A 154 -4.74 2.90 -1.20
CA CYS A 154 -3.75 3.31 -0.20
C CYS A 154 -2.70 4.27 -0.76
N ILE A 155 -2.02 3.90 -1.83
CA ILE A 155 -0.87 4.65 -2.34
C ILE A 155 -1.29 6.03 -2.90
N PRO A 156 -2.26 6.15 -3.82
CA PRO A 156 -2.69 7.47 -4.29
C PRO A 156 -3.25 8.33 -3.15
N THR A 157 -4.01 7.76 -2.21
CA THR A 157 -4.52 8.51 -1.05
C THR A 157 -3.38 9.02 -0.16
N LYS A 158 -2.36 8.20 0.13
CA LYS A 158 -1.20 8.61 0.92
C LYS A 158 -0.36 9.66 0.20
N THR A 159 -0.28 9.62 -1.12
CA THR A 159 0.36 10.68 -1.91
C THR A 159 -0.37 12.02 -1.71
N TYR A 160 -1.71 12.01 -1.72
CA TYR A 160 -2.50 13.23 -1.46
C TYR A 160 -2.33 13.72 -0.02
N LEU A 161 -2.36 12.83 0.96
CA LEU A 161 -2.15 13.17 2.37
C LEU A 161 -0.76 13.73 2.63
N HIS A 162 0.29 13.20 1.97
CA HIS A 162 1.65 13.72 2.09
C HIS A 162 1.75 15.15 1.54
N ASN A 163 1.12 15.44 0.39
CA ASN A 163 1.07 16.82 -0.11
C ASN A 163 0.27 17.74 0.83
N ALA A 164 -0.81 17.25 1.42
CA ALA A 164 -1.57 18.00 2.43
C ALA A 164 -0.71 18.29 3.68
N GLU A 165 0.09 17.35 4.13
CA GLU A 165 1.03 17.52 5.23
C GLU A 165 2.09 18.60 4.95
N ILE A 166 2.60 18.68 3.73
CA ILE A 166 3.52 19.76 3.32
C ILE A 166 2.85 21.12 3.48
N ILE A 167 1.60 21.26 3.05
CA ILE A 167 0.83 22.52 3.19
C ILE A 167 0.62 22.86 4.68
N GLU A 168 0.24 21.88 5.50
CA GLU A 168 0.07 22.07 6.94
C GLU A 168 1.39 22.49 7.62
N ASN A 169 2.51 21.88 7.23
CA ASN A 169 3.84 22.22 7.76
C ASN A 169 4.25 23.65 7.38
N ILE A 170 3.95 24.11 6.17
CA ILE A 170 4.14 25.51 5.76
C ILE A 170 3.32 26.44 6.65
N GLY A 171 2.05 26.12 6.91
CA GLY A 171 1.18 26.89 7.81
C GLY A 171 1.68 26.97 9.26
N HIS A 172 2.40 25.95 9.72
CA HIS A 172 2.96 25.90 11.07
C HIS A 172 4.42 26.35 11.18
N ALA A 173 5.06 26.72 10.07
CA ALA A 173 6.48 27.10 10.01
C ALA A 173 6.84 28.23 10.97
N ALA A 174 5.98 29.24 11.12
CA ALA A 174 6.17 30.37 12.03
C ALA A 174 6.31 29.93 13.49
N ASN A 175 5.60 28.91 13.93
CA ASN A 175 5.66 28.36 15.28
C ASN A 175 7.03 27.73 15.59
N ARG A 176 7.82 27.44 14.54
CA ARG A 176 9.18 26.87 14.61
C ARG A 176 10.26 27.90 14.30
N GLY A 177 9.92 29.20 14.23
CA GLY A 177 10.86 30.27 13.95
C GLY A 177 11.21 30.41 12.45
N ILE A 178 10.48 29.76 11.55
CA ILE A 178 10.65 29.88 10.09
C ILE A 178 9.65 30.88 9.58
N VAL A 179 10.13 32.03 9.07
CA VAL A 179 9.28 33.09 8.51
C VAL A 179 9.11 32.85 7.03
N ILE A 180 7.84 32.70 6.59
CA ILE A 180 7.46 32.64 5.19
C ILE A 180 6.72 33.95 4.87
N GLU A 181 7.33 34.80 4.03
CA GLU A 181 6.80 36.15 3.73
C GLU A 181 5.47 36.11 2.99
N ASN A 182 5.23 35.11 2.14
CA ASN A 182 3.97 34.93 1.44
C ASN A 182 3.51 33.45 1.54
N PRO A 183 2.72 33.09 2.55
CA PRO A 183 2.24 31.73 2.75
C PRO A 183 1.09 31.33 1.80
N ASN A 184 0.69 32.20 0.87
CA ASN A 184 -0.35 31.89 -0.10
C ASN A 184 0.13 30.78 -1.04
N PHE A 185 -0.70 29.78 -1.23
CA PHE A 185 -0.44 28.69 -2.16
C PHE A 185 -1.68 28.38 -3.00
N THR A 186 -1.45 27.74 -4.13
CA THR A 186 -2.48 27.10 -4.94
C THR A 186 -2.06 25.66 -5.18
N VAL A 187 -3.03 24.75 -5.21
CA VAL A 187 -2.77 23.35 -5.53
C VAL A 187 -2.90 23.16 -7.03
N ASP A 188 -1.79 22.83 -7.67
CA ASP A 188 -1.76 22.40 -9.06
C ASP A 188 -2.16 20.92 -9.12
N MET A 189 -3.44 20.66 -9.41
CA MET A 189 -3.99 19.31 -9.42
C MET A 189 -3.44 18.48 -10.57
N GLU A 190 -3.08 19.09 -11.71
CA GLU A 190 -2.46 18.36 -12.82
C GLU A 190 -1.09 17.82 -12.41
N LYS A 191 -0.27 18.65 -11.77
CA LYS A 191 1.04 18.24 -11.24
C LYS A 191 0.94 17.22 -10.11
N LEU A 192 -0.09 17.33 -9.29
CA LEU A 192 -0.37 16.37 -8.22
C LEU A 192 -0.74 15.00 -8.80
N LEU A 193 -1.58 14.97 -9.85
CA LEU A 193 -1.95 13.75 -10.58
C LEU A 193 -0.73 13.09 -11.25
N GLU A 194 0.15 13.88 -11.88
CA GLU A 194 1.42 13.37 -12.42
C GLU A 194 2.27 12.71 -11.33
N THR A 195 2.44 13.40 -10.19
CA THR A 195 3.23 12.89 -9.07
C THR A 195 2.64 11.61 -8.51
N LYS A 196 1.32 11.57 -8.29
CA LYS A 196 0.58 10.37 -7.88
C LYS A 196 0.81 9.22 -8.86
N SER A 197 0.67 9.48 -10.16
CA SER A 197 0.83 8.47 -11.20
C SER A 197 2.25 7.92 -11.26
N LYS A 198 3.26 8.76 -11.08
CA LYS A 198 4.67 8.34 -11.00
C LYS A 198 4.91 7.40 -9.82
N VAL A 199 4.40 7.74 -8.62
CA VAL A 199 4.52 6.89 -7.42
C VAL A 199 3.85 5.54 -7.64
N VAL A 200 2.61 5.55 -8.15
CA VAL A 200 1.85 4.33 -8.44
C VAL A 200 2.60 3.44 -9.44
N ASN A 201 3.03 4.00 -10.58
CA ASN A 201 3.73 3.24 -11.61
C ASN A 201 5.05 2.65 -11.12
N THR A 202 5.79 3.36 -10.28
CA THR A 202 7.02 2.85 -9.67
C THR A 202 6.75 1.61 -8.81
N LEU A 203 5.74 1.66 -7.95
CA LEU A 203 5.39 0.54 -7.08
C LEU A 203 4.78 -0.64 -7.84
N VAL A 204 3.92 -0.38 -8.81
CA VAL A 204 3.36 -1.44 -9.69
C VAL A 204 4.47 -2.12 -10.49
N GLY A 205 5.42 -1.35 -11.01
CA GLY A 205 6.62 -1.86 -11.67
C GLY A 205 7.48 -2.74 -10.75
N GLY A 206 7.64 -2.32 -9.49
CA GLY A 206 8.33 -3.09 -8.45
C GLY A 206 7.66 -4.44 -8.19
N VAL A 207 6.34 -4.48 -8.04
CA VAL A 207 5.57 -5.74 -7.87
C VAL A 207 5.75 -6.65 -9.10
N ALA A 208 5.67 -6.09 -10.32
CA ALA A 208 5.89 -6.86 -11.54
C ALA A 208 7.32 -7.44 -11.62
N GLY A 209 8.31 -6.65 -11.19
CA GLY A 209 9.70 -7.08 -11.07
C GLY A 209 9.87 -8.25 -10.10
N LEU A 210 9.30 -8.14 -8.90
CA LEU A 210 9.34 -9.18 -7.88
C LEU A 210 8.67 -10.48 -8.36
N LEU A 211 7.47 -10.40 -8.92
CA LEU A 211 6.80 -11.59 -9.46
C LEU A 211 7.67 -12.31 -10.50
N ARG A 212 8.31 -11.53 -11.39
CA ARG A 212 9.21 -12.08 -12.42
C ARG A 212 10.46 -12.71 -11.81
N SER A 213 11.09 -12.06 -10.82
CA SER A 213 12.31 -12.58 -10.18
C SER A 213 12.09 -13.89 -9.45
N TYR A 214 10.88 -14.10 -8.91
CA TYR A 214 10.48 -15.38 -8.30
C TYR A 214 9.85 -16.37 -9.28
N GLY A 215 9.89 -16.12 -10.60
CA GLY A 215 9.40 -17.06 -11.61
C GLY A 215 7.88 -17.23 -11.66
N VAL A 216 7.11 -16.28 -11.09
CA VAL A 216 5.64 -16.32 -11.18
C VAL A 216 5.19 -15.94 -12.58
N THR A 217 4.42 -16.83 -13.23
CA THR A 217 3.83 -16.54 -14.55
C THR A 217 2.58 -15.67 -14.38
N VAL A 218 2.60 -14.46 -14.94
CA VAL A 218 1.46 -13.52 -14.86
C VAL A 218 0.63 -13.58 -16.14
N HIS A 219 -0.65 -13.93 -16.00
CA HIS A 219 -1.64 -13.92 -17.09
C HIS A 219 -2.57 -12.72 -16.94
N LYS A 220 -2.65 -11.88 -17.97
CA LYS A 220 -3.57 -10.75 -17.98
C LYS A 220 -4.95 -11.18 -18.46
N GLY A 221 -5.94 -11.11 -17.59
CA GLY A 221 -7.30 -11.48 -17.94
C GLY A 221 -8.19 -11.80 -16.74
N ILE A 222 -9.42 -12.17 -17.05
CA ILE A 222 -10.40 -12.60 -16.06
C ILE A 222 -10.24 -14.11 -15.84
N GLY A 223 -9.86 -14.49 -14.61
CA GLY A 223 -9.81 -15.89 -14.20
C GLY A 223 -11.19 -16.41 -13.75
N THR A 224 -11.62 -17.51 -14.34
CA THR A 224 -12.86 -18.22 -13.98
C THR A 224 -12.51 -19.62 -13.53
N ILE A 225 -13.03 -20.04 -12.38
CA ILE A 225 -12.84 -21.40 -11.87
C ILE A 225 -13.76 -22.35 -12.61
N THR A 226 -13.19 -23.41 -13.20
CA THR A 226 -13.94 -24.46 -13.91
C THR A 226 -14.51 -25.50 -12.93
N LYS A 227 -15.42 -26.36 -13.41
CA LYS A 227 -15.97 -27.48 -12.63
C LYS A 227 -14.89 -28.44 -12.15
N ASP A 228 -13.83 -28.60 -12.95
CA ASP A 228 -12.71 -29.51 -12.67
C ASP A 228 -11.61 -28.82 -11.82
N LYS A 229 -11.94 -27.69 -11.19
CA LYS A 229 -11.03 -26.92 -10.32
C LYS A 229 -9.75 -26.49 -11.03
N ASN A 230 -9.84 -26.10 -12.28
CA ASN A 230 -8.81 -25.40 -13.04
C ASN A 230 -9.20 -23.95 -13.23
N VAL A 231 -8.32 -23.12 -13.77
CA VAL A 231 -8.60 -21.69 -14.02
C VAL A 231 -8.62 -21.44 -15.52
N LEU A 232 -9.73 -20.90 -16.01
CA LEU A 232 -9.89 -20.47 -17.40
C LEU A 232 -9.70 -18.97 -17.48
N VAL A 233 -8.69 -18.52 -18.23
CA VAL A 233 -8.38 -17.09 -18.44
C VAL A 233 -9.10 -16.61 -19.69
N ASN A 234 -9.87 -15.53 -19.58
CA ASN A 234 -10.62 -14.91 -20.67
C ASN A 234 -11.51 -15.90 -21.46
N GLY A 235 -11.93 -17.00 -20.84
CA GLY A 235 -12.77 -18.01 -21.48
C GLY A 235 -12.07 -18.90 -22.52
N SER A 236 -10.75 -18.80 -22.69
CA SER A 236 -10.01 -19.52 -23.76
C SER A 236 -8.75 -20.23 -23.30
N GLU A 237 -7.97 -19.69 -22.39
CA GLU A 237 -6.72 -20.26 -21.93
C GLU A 237 -6.96 -21.03 -20.64
N LEU A 238 -6.74 -22.35 -20.65
CA LEU A 238 -6.91 -23.21 -19.49
C LEU A 238 -5.59 -23.37 -18.75
N LEU A 239 -5.57 -22.98 -17.47
CA LEU A 239 -4.48 -23.22 -16.55
C LEU A 239 -4.84 -24.40 -15.65
N GLU A 240 -4.21 -25.54 -15.87
CA GLU A 240 -4.32 -26.67 -14.96
C GLU A 240 -3.58 -26.38 -13.67
N THR A 241 -4.21 -26.66 -12.52
CA THR A 241 -3.61 -26.36 -11.21
C THR A 241 -4.05 -27.33 -10.13
N LYS A 242 -3.16 -27.61 -9.18
CA LYS A 242 -3.45 -28.42 -7.99
C LYS A 242 -4.25 -27.62 -6.94
N LYS A 243 -3.97 -26.33 -6.81
CA LYS A 243 -4.61 -25.44 -5.82
C LYS A 243 -4.96 -24.10 -6.43
N ILE A 244 -6.01 -23.48 -5.92
CA ILE A 244 -6.43 -22.12 -6.33
C ILE A 244 -6.47 -21.24 -5.09
N ILE A 245 -5.89 -20.03 -5.20
CA ILE A 245 -6.05 -18.96 -4.23
C ILE A 245 -6.94 -17.89 -4.87
N LEU A 246 -8.11 -17.64 -4.27
CA LEU A 246 -9.03 -16.60 -4.73
C LEU A 246 -8.76 -15.30 -3.95
N ALA A 247 -8.14 -14.34 -4.63
CA ALA A 247 -7.79 -13.01 -4.11
C ALA A 247 -8.48 -11.90 -4.93
N GLY A 248 -9.75 -12.10 -5.30
CA GLY A 248 -10.51 -11.30 -6.28
C GLY A 248 -10.83 -9.86 -5.85
N GLY A 249 -10.49 -9.47 -4.62
CA GLY A 249 -10.67 -8.10 -4.12
C GLY A 249 -12.13 -7.73 -3.85
N SER A 250 -12.43 -6.44 -3.95
CA SER A 250 -13.76 -5.86 -3.66
C SER A 250 -14.14 -4.80 -4.69
N LYS A 251 -15.40 -4.39 -4.67
CA LYS A 251 -15.94 -3.26 -5.44
C LYS A 251 -16.45 -2.20 -4.47
N VAL A 252 -16.52 -0.94 -4.93
CA VAL A 252 -17.17 0.13 -4.17
C VAL A 252 -18.63 -0.25 -3.93
N SER A 253 -19.07 -0.13 -2.68
CA SER A 253 -20.45 -0.39 -2.27
C SER A 253 -21.38 0.69 -2.84
N LYS A 254 -22.57 0.28 -3.26
CA LYS A 254 -23.61 1.18 -3.76
C LYS A 254 -24.76 1.21 -2.77
N ILE A 255 -25.43 2.37 -2.68
CA ILE A 255 -26.70 2.51 -1.94
C ILE A 255 -27.81 2.90 -2.91
N ASN A 256 -29.01 2.48 -2.60
CA ASN A 256 -30.19 2.84 -3.37
C ASN A 256 -30.85 4.07 -2.74
N VAL A 257 -30.30 5.25 -3.05
CA VAL A 257 -30.82 6.55 -2.64
C VAL A 257 -31.05 7.36 -3.91
N PRO A 258 -32.18 8.05 -4.07
CA PRO A 258 -32.43 8.88 -5.24
C PRO A 258 -31.31 9.91 -5.47
N GLY A 259 -30.88 10.08 -6.72
CA GLY A 259 -29.85 11.04 -7.13
C GLY A 259 -28.41 10.56 -7.00
N MET A 260 -28.19 9.31 -6.59
CA MET A 260 -26.82 8.73 -6.51
C MET A 260 -26.16 8.52 -7.88
N GLU A 261 -26.92 8.56 -8.95
CA GLU A 261 -26.47 8.45 -10.33
C GLU A 261 -25.94 9.76 -10.93
N SER A 262 -26.05 10.87 -10.21
CA SER A 262 -25.50 12.16 -10.64
C SER A 262 -23.99 12.06 -10.91
N SER A 263 -23.51 12.68 -11.97
CA SER A 263 -22.08 12.78 -12.30
C SER A 263 -21.25 13.60 -11.29
N LEU A 264 -21.92 14.32 -10.41
CA LEU A 264 -21.30 15.06 -9.30
C LEU A 264 -21.09 14.19 -8.06
N VAL A 265 -21.67 12.97 -8.04
CA VAL A 265 -21.44 11.97 -6.99
C VAL A 265 -20.36 11.02 -7.45
N MET A 266 -19.26 11.03 -6.74
CA MET A 266 -18.03 10.33 -7.09
C MET A 266 -17.75 9.15 -6.14
N THR A 267 -17.03 8.17 -6.63
CA THR A 267 -16.41 7.12 -5.80
C THR A 267 -15.00 7.53 -5.38
N SER A 268 -14.36 6.71 -4.52
CA SER A 268 -12.94 6.88 -4.18
C SER A 268 -12.02 6.75 -5.40
N ASP A 269 -12.43 5.99 -6.41
CA ASP A 269 -11.65 5.84 -7.62
C ASP A 269 -11.71 7.12 -8.47
N ASP A 270 -12.89 7.77 -8.55
CA ASP A 270 -13.12 8.98 -9.34
C ASP A 270 -12.44 10.22 -8.74
N ILE A 271 -12.55 10.42 -7.42
CA ILE A 271 -11.97 11.60 -6.74
C ILE A 271 -10.44 11.63 -6.82
N LEU A 272 -9.80 10.47 -6.89
CA LEU A 272 -8.34 10.35 -7.06
C LEU A 272 -7.86 10.68 -8.49
N GLU A 273 -8.77 10.87 -9.43
CA GLU A 273 -8.49 11.28 -10.82
C GLU A 273 -9.00 12.70 -11.12
N MET A 274 -9.49 13.43 -10.11
CA MET A 274 -9.95 14.81 -10.30
C MET A 274 -8.79 15.75 -10.63
N ASN A 275 -9.04 16.64 -11.58
CA ASN A 275 -8.10 17.68 -12.02
C ASN A 275 -8.36 19.06 -11.40
N GLU A 276 -9.31 19.17 -10.47
CA GLU A 276 -9.65 20.38 -9.77
C GLU A 276 -9.93 20.15 -8.29
N VAL A 277 -9.74 21.16 -7.46
CA VAL A 277 -10.19 21.15 -6.06
C VAL A 277 -11.61 21.69 -6.02
N PRO A 278 -12.63 20.90 -5.63
CA PRO A 278 -14.00 21.39 -5.57
C PRO A 278 -14.15 22.43 -4.45
N GLU A 279 -14.95 23.46 -4.65
CA GLU A 279 -15.24 24.48 -3.63
C GLU A 279 -15.80 23.85 -2.35
N SER A 280 -16.70 22.88 -2.51
CA SER A 280 -17.29 22.14 -1.40
C SER A 280 -17.47 20.65 -1.73
N LEU A 281 -17.19 19.81 -0.74
CA LEU A 281 -17.24 18.34 -0.86
C LEU A 281 -18.03 17.76 0.30
N VAL A 282 -19.11 17.04 0.00
CA VAL A 282 -19.81 16.24 0.98
C VAL A 282 -19.33 14.79 0.90
N ILE A 283 -18.97 14.22 2.03
CA ILE A 283 -18.52 12.83 2.16
C ILE A 283 -19.66 12.01 2.77
N ILE A 284 -20.13 11.02 2.04
CA ILE A 284 -21.17 10.09 2.45
C ILE A 284 -20.49 8.83 2.97
N GLY A 285 -20.42 8.71 4.30
CA GLY A 285 -19.70 7.65 5.02
C GLY A 285 -18.43 8.16 5.68
N GLY A 286 -18.41 8.16 7.01
CA GLY A 286 -17.30 8.59 7.86
C GLY A 286 -16.27 7.49 8.16
N GLY A 287 -16.10 6.50 7.26
CA GLY A 287 -15.06 5.49 7.33
C GLY A 287 -13.68 6.03 6.96
N VAL A 288 -12.65 5.17 7.07
CA VAL A 288 -11.24 5.57 6.86
C VAL A 288 -11.04 6.27 5.52
N VAL A 289 -11.56 5.71 4.42
CA VAL A 289 -11.39 6.27 3.06
C VAL A 289 -11.96 7.68 2.96
N GLY A 290 -13.20 7.89 3.45
CA GLY A 290 -13.84 9.20 3.43
C GLY A 290 -13.11 10.23 4.28
N ILE A 291 -12.66 9.84 5.46
CA ILE A 291 -11.93 10.73 6.38
C ILE A 291 -10.57 11.13 5.81
N GLU A 292 -9.79 10.20 5.27
CA GLU A 292 -8.48 10.47 4.68
C GLU A 292 -8.58 11.39 3.45
N LEU A 293 -9.47 11.07 2.52
CA LEU A 293 -9.69 11.92 1.33
C LEU A 293 -10.29 13.28 1.72
N GLY A 294 -11.22 13.30 2.68
CA GLY A 294 -11.77 14.53 3.21
C GLY A 294 -10.73 15.44 3.82
N GLN A 295 -9.79 14.89 4.59
CA GLN A 295 -8.69 15.66 5.16
C GLN A 295 -7.78 16.23 4.07
N ALA A 296 -7.42 15.44 3.05
CA ALA A 296 -6.59 15.92 1.95
C ALA A 296 -7.26 17.08 1.20
N PHE A 297 -8.50 16.90 0.75
CA PHE A 297 -9.23 17.94 0.01
C PHE A 297 -9.56 19.16 0.87
N MET A 298 -9.82 18.99 2.16
CA MET A 298 -9.97 20.14 3.08
C MET A 298 -8.68 20.97 3.15
N THR A 299 -7.53 20.32 3.26
CA THR A 299 -6.24 21.02 3.26
C THR A 299 -5.93 21.67 1.92
N PHE A 300 -6.39 21.08 0.81
CA PHE A 300 -6.28 21.68 -0.53
C PHE A 300 -7.20 22.89 -0.72
N GLY A 301 -8.17 23.12 0.16
CA GLY A 301 -9.04 24.30 0.16
C GLY A 301 -10.54 24.02 0.02
N SER A 302 -10.98 22.77 -0.08
CA SER A 302 -12.40 22.42 -0.11
C SER A 302 -13.08 22.63 1.25
N LYS A 303 -14.31 23.13 1.25
CA LYS A 303 -15.18 23.05 2.43
C LYS A 303 -15.76 21.65 2.56
N VAL A 304 -15.32 20.90 3.57
CA VAL A 304 -15.66 19.47 3.71
C VAL A 304 -16.73 19.25 4.78
N THR A 305 -17.78 18.51 4.43
CA THR A 305 -18.82 18.02 5.35
C THR A 305 -18.93 16.51 5.25
N VAL A 306 -18.81 15.81 6.37
CA VAL A 306 -18.98 14.34 6.48
C VAL A 306 -20.37 14.02 7.01
N ILE A 307 -21.08 13.14 6.33
CA ILE A 307 -22.35 12.56 6.76
C ILE A 307 -22.09 11.10 7.12
N GLU A 308 -22.32 10.73 8.39
CA GLU A 308 -22.14 9.37 8.87
C GLU A 308 -23.43 8.91 9.58
N MET A 309 -23.95 7.76 9.16
CA MET A 309 -25.19 7.19 9.70
C MET A 309 -24.97 6.64 11.13
N MET A 310 -23.78 6.14 11.42
CA MET A 310 -23.42 5.65 12.74
C MET A 310 -23.22 6.81 13.73
N ASP A 311 -23.14 6.52 15.01
CA ASP A 311 -22.97 7.49 16.09
C ASP A 311 -21.57 8.13 16.13
N ARG A 312 -20.61 7.57 15.40
CA ARG A 312 -19.22 8.04 15.36
C ARG A 312 -18.56 7.78 13.99
N ILE A 313 -17.51 8.55 13.67
CA ILE A 313 -16.65 8.31 12.52
C ILE A 313 -15.72 7.10 12.79
N VAL A 314 -15.14 6.52 11.74
CA VAL A 314 -14.27 5.32 11.81
C VAL A 314 -14.79 4.28 12.81
N PRO A 315 -16.04 3.82 12.69
CA PRO A 315 -16.73 3.06 13.72
C PRO A 315 -16.08 1.71 14.06
N ALA A 316 -15.20 1.20 13.18
CA ALA A 316 -14.41 0.00 13.42
C ALA A 316 -13.23 0.20 14.39
N MET A 317 -12.88 1.46 14.69
CA MET A 317 -11.81 1.80 15.62
C MET A 317 -12.35 1.93 17.05
N ASP A 318 -11.42 1.97 18.01
CA ASP A 318 -11.75 2.27 19.41
C ASP A 318 -12.52 3.59 19.54
N ALA A 319 -13.45 3.65 20.49
CA ALA A 319 -14.33 4.80 20.67
C ALA A 319 -13.57 6.08 21.06
N GLU A 320 -12.49 5.95 21.84
CA GLU A 320 -11.66 7.08 22.23
C GLU A 320 -10.83 7.59 21.05
N VAL A 321 -10.30 6.70 20.23
CA VAL A 321 -9.61 7.05 18.97
C VAL A 321 -10.56 7.81 18.03
N SER A 322 -11.77 7.29 17.81
CA SER A 322 -12.79 7.95 17.01
C SER A 322 -13.13 9.35 17.52
N LYS A 323 -13.35 9.48 18.83
CA LYS A 323 -13.65 10.76 19.48
C LYS A 323 -12.53 11.78 19.32
N ASN A 324 -11.28 11.36 19.57
CA ASN A 324 -10.12 12.25 19.45
C ASN A 324 -9.88 12.68 18.00
N LEU A 325 -9.98 11.74 17.05
CA LEU A 325 -9.86 12.04 15.63
C LEU A 325 -10.93 13.07 15.20
N ARG A 326 -12.19 12.88 15.60
CA ARG A 326 -13.26 13.83 15.33
C ARG A 326 -12.92 15.23 15.83
N LEU A 327 -12.49 15.36 17.08
CA LEU A 327 -12.14 16.66 17.67
C LEU A 327 -11.01 17.36 16.91
N ILE A 328 -10.01 16.60 16.45
CA ILE A 328 -8.89 17.15 15.65
C ILE A 328 -9.40 17.65 14.31
N LEU A 329 -10.21 16.88 13.60
CA LEU A 329 -10.73 17.23 12.28
C LEU A 329 -11.69 18.44 12.34
N GLU A 330 -12.58 18.48 13.35
CA GLU A 330 -13.47 19.63 13.57
C GLU A 330 -12.69 20.90 13.89
N ARG A 331 -11.60 20.83 14.67
CA ARG A 331 -10.71 21.99 14.92
C ARG A 331 -10.00 22.46 13.66
N LYS A 332 -9.74 21.56 12.72
CA LYS A 332 -9.17 21.90 11.40
C LYS A 332 -10.21 22.49 10.44
N GLY A 333 -11.50 22.49 10.78
CA GLY A 333 -12.58 23.08 9.98
C GLY A 333 -13.49 22.09 9.27
N MET A 334 -13.34 20.78 9.48
CA MET A 334 -14.23 19.77 8.93
C MET A 334 -15.57 19.77 9.68
N THR A 335 -16.69 19.81 8.95
CA THR A 335 -18.01 19.61 9.54
C THR A 335 -18.32 18.11 9.59
N ILE A 336 -18.67 17.56 10.77
CA ILE A 336 -18.92 16.13 10.94
C ILE A 336 -20.32 15.91 11.54
N LEU A 337 -21.20 15.29 10.76
CA LEU A 337 -22.59 14.99 11.10
C LEU A 337 -22.74 13.47 11.29
N THR A 338 -22.62 13.01 12.54
CA THR A 338 -22.88 11.61 12.92
C THR A 338 -24.36 11.39 13.25
N GLY A 339 -24.81 10.12 13.29
CA GLY A 339 -26.22 9.79 13.47
C GLY A 339 -27.11 10.37 12.39
N THR A 340 -26.58 10.63 11.20
CA THR A 340 -27.25 11.38 10.13
C THR A 340 -27.39 10.50 8.88
N LYS A 341 -28.63 10.24 8.50
CA LYS A 341 -28.96 9.38 7.36
C LYS A 341 -29.22 10.24 6.11
N LEU A 342 -28.54 9.88 5.01
CA LEU A 342 -28.84 10.43 3.68
C LEU A 342 -30.22 9.97 3.21
N GLN A 343 -31.03 10.89 2.70
CA GLN A 343 -32.37 10.62 2.18
C GLN A 343 -32.44 10.73 0.65
N GLU A 344 -31.91 11.81 0.09
CA GLU A 344 -32.00 12.13 -1.34
C GLU A 344 -30.86 13.06 -1.74
N ILE A 345 -30.44 12.98 -2.99
CA ILE A 345 -29.55 13.94 -3.65
C ILE A 345 -30.27 14.51 -4.85
N ILE A 346 -30.29 15.82 -4.98
CA ILE A 346 -30.90 16.52 -6.11
C ILE A 346 -29.80 17.37 -6.77
N GLU A 347 -29.59 17.19 -8.06
CA GLU A 347 -28.71 18.02 -8.84
C GLU A 347 -29.47 19.23 -9.36
N GLU A 348 -29.06 20.43 -8.95
CA GLU A 348 -29.65 21.69 -9.33
C GLU A 348 -28.56 22.74 -9.64
N ASN A 349 -28.64 23.40 -10.80
CA ASN A 349 -27.72 24.47 -11.19
C ASN A 349 -26.22 24.10 -11.10
N GLY A 350 -25.86 22.85 -11.38
CA GLY A 350 -24.48 22.37 -11.32
C GLY A 350 -23.96 22.13 -9.90
N GLN A 351 -24.84 22.09 -8.91
CA GLN A 351 -24.53 21.74 -7.52
C GLN A 351 -25.45 20.62 -7.04
N LEU A 352 -25.06 20.00 -5.94
CA LEU A 352 -25.84 18.99 -5.24
C LEU A 352 -26.56 19.62 -4.04
N ARG A 353 -27.87 19.42 -3.96
CA ARG A 353 -28.66 19.58 -2.74
C ARG A 353 -28.83 18.21 -2.11
N ILE A 354 -28.26 18.03 -0.95
CA ILE A 354 -28.19 16.76 -0.24
C ILE A 354 -29.14 16.82 0.97
N LYS A 355 -30.21 16.05 0.90
CA LYS A 355 -31.23 15.97 1.97
C LYS A 355 -30.80 14.91 2.99
N VAL A 356 -30.82 15.28 4.25
CA VAL A 356 -30.45 14.44 5.39
C VAL A 356 -31.58 14.42 6.42
N GLU A 357 -31.68 13.33 7.15
CA GLU A 357 -32.75 13.13 8.13
C GLU A 357 -32.60 14.10 9.31
N GLY A 358 -33.67 14.86 9.57
CA GLY A 358 -33.77 15.75 10.75
C GLY A 358 -32.83 16.95 10.78
N LYS A 359 -32.27 17.34 9.63
CA LYS A 359 -31.37 18.51 9.49
C LYS A 359 -31.70 19.28 8.22
N ASP A 360 -31.14 20.48 8.11
CA ASP A 360 -31.23 21.30 6.90
C ASP A 360 -30.47 20.65 5.74
N ASP A 361 -30.92 20.96 4.52
CA ASP A 361 -30.27 20.51 3.29
C ASP A 361 -28.84 21.05 3.20
N ILE A 362 -27.92 20.23 2.68
CA ILE A 362 -26.52 20.61 2.48
C ILE A 362 -26.29 20.85 0.98
N ILE A 363 -25.75 22.02 0.65
CA ILE A 363 -25.38 22.34 -0.73
C ILE A 363 -23.88 22.10 -0.92
N ALA A 364 -23.50 21.40 -1.99
CA ALA A 364 -22.12 21.09 -2.31
C ALA A 364 -21.85 21.02 -3.81
N SER A 365 -20.62 21.32 -4.21
CA SER A 365 -20.17 21.18 -5.61
C SER A 365 -20.04 19.72 -6.03
N LYS A 366 -19.59 18.85 -5.11
CA LYS A 366 -19.39 17.42 -5.35
C LYS A 366 -19.74 16.61 -4.09
N ALA A 367 -20.01 15.32 -4.29
CA ALA A 367 -20.13 14.37 -3.19
C ALA A 367 -19.23 13.14 -3.42
N LEU A 368 -18.65 12.61 -2.34
CA LEU A 368 -17.87 11.37 -2.32
C LEU A 368 -18.65 10.27 -1.62
N LEU A 369 -18.96 9.18 -2.32
CA LEU A 369 -19.51 7.97 -1.73
C LEU A 369 -18.40 7.09 -1.17
N SER A 370 -18.34 6.94 0.16
CA SER A 370 -17.29 6.18 0.86
C SER A 370 -17.83 5.29 1.98
N ILE A 371 -18.92 4.57 1.69
CA ILE A 371 -19.61 3.68 2.63
C ILE A 371 -19.02 2.27 2.72
N GLY A 372 -17.89 2.03 2.08
CA GLY A 372 -17.15 0.76 2.08
C GLY A 372 -17.01 0.12 0.71
N ARG A 373 -16.40 -1.05 0.74
CA ARG A 373 -16.09 -1.85 -0.45
C ARG A 373 -16.55 -3.30 -0.25
#